data_7b3a08a572a855dffa7833a255c250e3
#
_entry.id   7b3a08a572a855dffa7833a255c250e3
#
_cell.length_a   1.000
_cell.length_b   1.000
_cell.length_c   1.000
_cell.angle_alpha   90.00
_cell.angle_beta   90.00
_cell.angle_gamma   90.00
#
_symmetry.space_group_name_H-M   'P 1'
#
loop_
_entity.id
_entity.type
_entity.pdbx_description
1 polymer ?
#
loop_
_entity_poly.entity_id
_entity_poly.type
_entity_poly.pdbx_seq_one_letter_code
_entity_poly.pdbx_strand_id
1 'polypeptide(L)'
;FKISEYNTFEDFSLIMGMFGLYLKDLIMGSEEENNDTEKLSKSYDFINYLSTKNDDYIDEILKYSILEILTDYDKTIAVSRRYLKDRALEFFNTLVFKKNS
;
A
#
# COMPACT_ATOMS: atom_id res chain seq x y z
N PHE A 1 -13.28 -9.09 -11.93
CA PHE A 1 -13.54 -8.23 -10.78
C PHE A 1 -14.39 -7.04 -11.21
N LYS A 2 -15.59 -6.96 -10.67
CA LYS A 2 -16.52 -5.90 -11.05
C LYS A 2 -16.76 -4.96 -9.89
N ILE A 3 -16.09 -3.83 -9.92
CA ILE A 3 -16.26 -2.84 -8.86
C ILE A 3 -17.70 -2.32 -8.82
N SER A 4 -18.37 -2.32 -9.96
CA SER A 4 -19.74 -1.82 -10.00
C SER A 4 -20.70 -2.60 -9.12
N GLU A 5 -20.34 -3.80 -8.72
CA GLU A 5 -21.14 -4.58 -7.79
C GLU A 5 -20.91 -4.19 -6.34
N TYR A 6 -19.87 -3.37 -6.11
CA TYR A 6 -19.52 -2.91 -4.77
C TYR A 6 -19.69 -1.41 -4.76
N ASN A 7 -20.87 -0.98 -4.43
CA ASN A 7 -21.20 0.44 -4.55
C ASN A 7 -20.87 1.23 -3.31
N THR A 8 -20.27 0.60 -2.32
CA THR A 8 -20.03 1.28 -1.07
C THR A 8 -18.55 1.52 -0.85
N PHE A 9 -18.25 2.61 -0.17
CA PHE A 9 -16.92 2.92 0.28
C PHE A 9 -16.36 1.75 1.09
N GLU A 10 -17.21 1.13 1.91
CA GLU A 10 -16.77 0.06 2.80
C GLU A 10 -16.28 -1.15 2.04
N ASP A 11 -16.98 -1.51 0.95
CA ASP A 11 -16.56 -2.67 0.17
C ASP A 11 -15.22 -2.45 -0.50
N PHE A 12 -15.04 -1.28 -1.09
CA PHE A 12 -13.78 -0.96 -1.75
C PHE A 12 -12.64 -0.88 -0.74
N SER A 13 -12.90 -0.26 0.39
CA SER A 13 -11.91 -0.14 1.44
C SER A 13 -11.50 -1.50 1.98
N LEU A 14 -12.47 -2.41 2.12
CA LEU A 14 -12.19 -3.75 2.58
C LEU A 14 -11.29 -4.50 1.61
N ILE A 15 -11.59 -4.39 0.32
CA ILE A 15 -10.77 -5.06 -0.70
C ILE A 15 -9.36 -4.51 -0.71
N MET A 16 -9.22 -3.20 -0.58
CA MET A 16 -7.91 -2.58 -0.56
C MET A 16 -7.15 -2.95 0.72
N GLY A 17 -7.87 -3.12 1.83
CA GLY A 17 -7.26 -3.59 3.05
C GLY A 17 -6.71 -5.00 2.90
N MET A 18 -7.44 -5.85 2.21
CA MET A 18 -6.96 -7.20 1.93
C MET A 18 -5.71 -7.17 1.04
N PHE A 19 -5.67 -6.24 0.11
CA PHE A 19 -4.48 -6.07 -0.72
C PHE A 19 -3.29 -5.64 0.13
N GLY A 20 -3.52 -4.73 1.07
CA GLY A 20 -2.45 -4.30 1.97
C GLY A 20 -1.92 -5.43 2.82
N LEU A 21 -2.81 -6.27 3.33
CA LEU A 21 -2.39 -7.44 4.10
C LEU A 21 -1.63 -8.44 3.24
N TYR A 22 -2.07 -8.63 2.01
CA TYR A 22 -1.37 -9.49 1.08
C TYR A 22 0.06 -8.99 0.86
N LEU A 23 0.19 -7.70 0.64
CA LEU A 23 1.51 -7.12 0.40
C LEU A 23 2.39 -7.24 1.63
N LYS A 24 1.82 -6.96 2.80
CA LYS A 24 2.57 -7.11 4.05
C LYS A 24 3.06 -8.56 4.20
N ASP A 25 2.18 -9.53 3.98
CA ASP A 25 2.55 -10.92 4.12
C ASP A 25 3.60 -11.33 3.11
N LEU A 26 3.51 -10.80 1.90
CA LEU A 26 4.50 -11.08 0.88
C LEU A 26 5.89 -10.61 1.32
N ILE A 27 5.95 -9.43 1.93
CA ILE A 27 7.22 -8.87 2.39
C ILE A 27 7.74 -9.64 3.60
N MET A 28 6.88 -9.85 4.58
CA MET A 28 7.31 -10.46 5.83
C MET A 28 7.61 -11.94 5.67
N GLY A 29 6.96 -12.60 4.73
CA GLY A 29 7.18 -14.02 4.51
C GLY A 29 8.37 -14.32 3.63
N SER A 30 8.94 -13.32 3.00
CA SER A 30 10.06 -13.51 2.08
C SER A 30 11.37 -13.51 2.88
N GLU A 31 12.08 -14.62 2.81
CA GLU A 31 13.36 -14.70 3.50
C GLU A 31 14.52 -14.42 2.56
N GLU A 32 14.27 -14.58 1.28
CA GLU A 32 15.31 -14.40 0.28
C GLU A 32 15.07 -13.11 -0.47
N GLU A 33 16.13 -12.42 -0.70
CA GLU A 33 16.06 -11.12 -1.34
C GLU A 33 15.56 -11.17 -2.76
N ASN A 34 15.62 -12.32 -3.40
CA ASN A 34 15.25 -12.42 -4.81
C ASN A 34 13.86 -13.01 -5.04
N ASN A 35 13.20 -13.41 -3.98
CA ASN A 35 11.87 -13.98 -4.13
C ASN A 35 10.88 -12.86 -4.35
N ASP A 36 9.97 -13.06 -5.25
CA ASP A 36 8.80 -12.20 -5.37
C ASP A 36 9.12 -10.75 -5.72
N THR A 37 10.32 -10.48 -6.23
CA THR A 37 10.66 -9.10 -6.63
C THR A 37 9.68 -8.60 -7.66
N GLU A 38 9.30 -9.45 -8.61
CA GLU A 38 8.36 -9.04 -9.63
C GLU A 38 6.99 -8.74 -9.04
N LYS A 39 6.55 -9.56 -8.11
CA LYS A 39 5.26 -9.32 -7.45
C LYS A 39 5.28 -8.03 -6.66
N LEU A 40 6.39 -7.78 -5.96
CA LEU A 40 6.54 -6.54 -5.22
C LEU A 40 6.49 -5.34 -6.16
N SER A 41 7.25 -5.41 -7.24
CA SER A 41 7.30 -4.31 -8.19
C SER A 41 5.92 -4.01 -8.74
N LYS A 42 5.19 -5.03 -9.13
CA LYS A 42 3.85 -4.83 -9.69
C LYS A 42 2.89 -4.28 -8.64
N SER A 43 2.99 -4.76 -7.41
CA SER A 43 2.12 -4.27 -6.34
C SER A 43 2.35 -2.80 -6.06
N TYR A 44 3.61 -2.39 -5.98
CA TYR A 44 3.92 -1.00 -5.72
C TYR A 44 3.63 -0.11 -6.92
N ASP A 45 3.76 -0.65 -8.14
CA ASP A 45 3.35 0.10 -9.32
C ASP A 45 1.87 0.44 -9.25
N PHE A 46 1.05 -0.50 -8.80
CA PHE A 46 -0.37 -0.25 -8.64
C PHE A 46 -0.62 0.85 -7.60
N ILE A 47 0.08 0.78 -6.47
CA ILE A 47 -0.06 1.79 -5.43
C ILE A 47 0.35 3.16 -5.95
N ASN A 48 1.48 3.22 -6.63
CA ASN A 48 1.95 4.48 -7.21
C ASN A 48 0.95 5.03 -8.23
N TYR A 49 0.37 4.14 -9.02
CA TYR A 49 -0.63 4.53 -10.00
C TYR A 49 -1.85 5.15 -9.32
N LEU A 50 -2.33 4.52 -8.24
CA LEU A 50 -3.48 5.06 -7.52
C LEU A 50 -3.22 6.45 -7.01
N SER A 51 -2.01 6.73 -6.57
CA SER A 51 -1.69 8.04 -6.02
C SER A 51 -1.71 9.13 -7.09
N THR A 52 -1.66 8.77 -8.36
CA THR A 52 -1.69 9.76 -9.44
C THR A 52 -3.11 10.19 -9.79
N LYS A 53 -4.12 9.54 -9.24
CA LYS A 53 -5.50 9.87 -9.59
C LYS A 53 -5.94 11.21 -9.05
N ASN A 54 -5.26 11.70 -8.03
CA ASN A 54 -5.55 13.02 -7.47
C ASN A 54 -7.00 13.10 -7.00
N ASP A 55 -7.47 12.04 -6.36
CA ASP A 55 -8.85 11.89 -5.91
C ASP A 55 -8.83 11.67 -4.41
N ASP A 56 -9.51 12.55 -3.66
CA ASP A 56 -9.49 12.49 -2.20
C ASP A 56 -9.98 11.16 -1.67
N TYR A 57 -10.98 10.59 -2.29
CA TYR A 57 -11.55 9.32 -1.88
C TYR A 57 -10.51 8.20 -2.03
N ILE A 58 -9.85 8.16 -3.19
CA ILE A 58 -8.83 7.15 -3.45
C ILE A 58 -7.62 7.39 -2.54
N ASP A 59 -7.25 8.64 -2.34
CA ASP A 59 -6.11 8.98 -1.47
C ASP A 59 -6.35 8.49 -0.05
N GLU A 60 -7.58 8.66 0.44
CA GLU A 60 -7.90 8.24 1.81
C GLU A 60 -7.82 6.72 1.94
N ILE A 61 -8.35 6.01 0.97
CA ILE A 61 -8.30 4.56 0.98
C ILE A 61 -6.85 4.08 0.88
N LEU A 62 -6.09 4.71 0.00
CA LEU A 62 -4.70 4.34 -0.18
C LEU A 62 -3.92 4.50 1.13
N LYS A 63 -4.11 5.63 1.80
CA LYS A 63 -3.39 5.90 3.04
C LYS A 63 -3.79 4.94 4.16
N TYR A 64 -5.08 4.75 4.36
CA TYR A 64 -5.54 4.07 5.57
C TYR A 64 -5.84 2.60 5.39
N SER A 65 -6.04 2.14 4.16
CA SER A 65 -6.30 0.72 3.92
C SER A 65 -5.07 -0.03 3.46
N ILE A 66 -4.10 0.64 2.87
CA ILE A 66 -2.91 -0.02 2.34
C ILE A 66 -1.66 0.45 3.04
N LEU A 67 -1.36 1.74 2.96
CA LEU A 67 -0.06 2.24 3.41
C LEU A 67 0.11 2.14 4.91
N GLU A 68 -0.96 2.35 5.67
CA GLU A 68 -0.85 2.30 7.12
C GLU A 68 -0.39 0.92 7.59
N ILE A 69 -0.87 -0.12 6.94
CA ILE A 69 -0.46 -1.49 7.29
C ILE A 69 1.05 -1.66 7.12
N LEU A 70 1.60 -1.01 6.11
CA LEU A 70 3.01 -1.16 5.79
C LEU A 70 3.92 -0.35 6.71
N THR A 71 3.35 0.44 7.61
CA THR A 71 4.16 1.19 8.58
C THR A 71 4.41 0.42 9.87
N ASP A 72 3.90 -0.81 9.98
CA ASP A 72 3.93 -1.53 11.25
C ASP A 72 5.27 -2.20 11.56
N TYR A 73 6.09 -2.43 10.56
CA TYR A 73 7.35 -3.16 10.76
C TYR A 73 8.49 -2.48 10.02
N ASP A 74 9.69 -2.58 10.61
CA ASP A 74 10.87 -2.00 9.96
C ASP A 74 11.08 -2.55 8.57
N LYS A 75 10.85 -3.84 8.38
CA LYS A 75 11.06 -4.46 7.08
C LYS A 75 10.11 -3.92 6.03
N THR A 76 8.83 -3.79 6.39
CA THR A 76 7.86 -3.25 5.43
C THR A 76 8.14 -1.79 5.13
N ILE A 77 8.63 -1.04 6.13
CA ILE A 77 9.00 0.35 5.89
C ILE A 77 10.15 0.44 4.91
N ALA A 78 11.19 -0.37 5.12
CA ALA A 78 12.37 -0.31 4.25
C ALA A 78 12.02 -0.68 2.81
N VAL A 79 11.23 -1.72 2.63
CA VAL A 79 10.84 -2.16 1.30
C VAL A 79 9.96 -1.11 0.63
N SER A 80 9.00 -0.56 1.39
CA SER A 80 8.08 0.43 0.83
C SER A 80 8.83 1.68 0.37
N ARG A 81 9.82 2.13 1.13
CA ARG A 81 10.58 3.31 0.74
C ARG A 81 11.39 3.08 -0.52
N ARG A 82 11.72 1.81 -0.80
CA ARG A 82 12.48 1.48 -2.00
C ARG A 82 11.61 1.58 -3.25
N TYR A 83 10.33 1.23 -3.14
CA TYR A 83 9.46 1.10 -4.30
C TYR A 83 8.46 2.24 -4.47
N LEU A 84 8.07 2.91 -3.39
CA LEU A 84 7.10 3.99 -3.50
C LEU A 84 7.73 5.23 -4.12
N LYS A 85 6.92 5.99 -4.83
CA LYS A 85 7.38 7.17 -5.56
C LYS A 85 6.39 8.32 -5.38
N ASP A 86 6.90 9.53 -5.53
CA ASP A 86 6.08 10.74 -5.64
C ASP A 86 5.06 10.85 -4.51
N ARG A 87 3.77 11.04 -4.84
CA ARG A 87 2.75 11.27 -3.83
C ARG A 87 2.58 10.09 -2.88
N ALA A 88 2.69 8.87 -3.41
CA ALA A 88 2.56 7.68 -2.56
C ALA A 88 3.66 7.67 -1.50
N LEU A 89 4.86 8.02 -1.88
CA LEU A 89 5.97 8.07 -0.93
C LEU A 89 5.76 9.17 0.11
N GLU A 90 5.24 10.32 -0.31
CA GLU A 90 4.95 11.40 0.62
C GLU A 90 3.90 10.96 1.64
N PHE A 91 2.84 10.32 1.18
CA PHE A 91 1.81 9.80 2.08
C PHE A 91 2.42 8.84 3.09
N PHE A 92 3.25 7.93 2.60
CA PHE A 92 3.84 6.91 3.44
C PHE A 92 4.74 7.53 4.50
N ASN A 93 5.59 8.44 4.10
CA ASN A 93 6.51 9.08 5.04
C ASN A 93 5.76 9.87 6.10
N THR A 94 4.67 10.51 5.73
CA THR A 94 3.84 11.23 6.70
C THR A 94 3.25 10.26 7.72
N LEU A 95 2.78 9.11 7.27
CA LEU A 95 2.22 8.12 8.18
C LEU A 95 3.27 7.55 9.13
N VAL A 96 4.46 7.29 8.61
CA VAL A 96 5.54 6.79 9.45
C VAL A 96 5.91 7.83 10.51
N PHE A 97 5.99 9.09 10.08
CA PHE A 97 6.32 10.17 11.01
C PHE A 97 5.29 10.27 12.13
N LYS A 98 4.01 10.17 11.80
CA LYS A 98 2.96 10.27 12.80
C LYS A 98 3.04 9.14 13.81
N LYS A 99 3.38 7.95 13.36
CA LYS A 99 3.46 6.80 14.25
C LYS A 99 4.61 6.90 15.23
N ASN A 100 5.66 7.61 14.85
CA ASN A 100 6.85 7.72 15.67
C ASN A 100 6.89 8.99 16.51
N SER A 101 5.85 9.78 16.42
CA SER A 101 5.83 11.05 17.17
C SER A 101 5.13 10.91 18.51
#